data_98544ec6556f449ff3fa26508925800b
#
_entry.id   98544ec6556f449ff3fa26508925800b
#
_cell.length_a   1.000
_cell.length_b   1.000
_cell.length_c   1.000
_cell.angle_alpha   90.00
_cell.angle_beta   90.00
_cell.angle_gamma   90.00
#
_symmetry.space_group_name_H-M   'P 1'
#
loop_
_entity.id
_entity.type
_entity.pdbx_description
1 polymer ?
#
loop_
_entity_poly.entity_id
_entity_poly.type
_entity_poly.pdbx_seq_one_letter_code
_entity_poly.pdbx_strand_id
1 'polypeptide(L)' 'MSPGIGLMKRRLETEESAISLAISGITKKFKVKPNKIECLETKYDNDSGDWYVALGWKDKKAVIRMDSVQAVILEINEI' A
#
# COMPACT_ATOMS: atom_id res chain seq x y z
N MET A 1 30.39 6.31 5.01
CA MET A 1 28.95 6.14 4.99
C MET A 1 28.25 7.48 4.83
N SER A 2 27.21 7.50 4.10
CA SER A 2 26.50 8.73 3.86
C SER A 2 25.25 8.80 4.72
N PRO A 3 25.26 9.57 5.79
CA PRO A 3 24.10 9.69 6.65
C PRO A 3 22.87 10.22 5.95
N GLY A 4 23.09 11.10 4.97
CA GLY A 4 21.97 11.67 4.26
C GLY A 4 21.13 10.63 3.54
N ILE A 5 21.78 9.61 3.02
CA ILE A 5 21.07 8.54 2.35
C ILE A 5 20.18 7.78 3.31
N GLY A 6 20.69 7.55 4.51
CA GLY A 6 19.92 6.81 5.50
C GLY A 6 18.63 7.53 5.87
N LEU A 7 18.67 8.85 5.84
CA LEU A 7 17.48 9.63 6.20
C LEU A 7 16.35 9.47 5.22
N MET A 8 16.69 9.16 3.97
CA MET A 8 15.68 9.05 2.91
C MET A 8 15.29 7.63 2.62
N LYS A 9 15.78 6.69 3.41
CA LYS A 9 15.47 5.30 3.16
C LYS A 9 13.99 5.02 3.41
N ARG A 10 13.38 4.33 2.46
CA ARG A 10 11.98 3.96 2.57
C ARG A 10 11.83 2.73 3.43
N ARG A 11 10.79 2.70 4.24
CA ARG A 11 10.45 1.49 5.00
C ARG A 11 9.66 0.52 4.14
N LEU A 12 8.85 1.08 3.23
CA LEU A 12 8.03 0.29 2.34
C LEU A 12 8.75 0.22 0.99
N GLU A 13 9.71 -0.69 0.88
CA GLU A 13 10.63 -0.72 -0.25
C GLU A 13 10.20 -1.62 -1.40
N THR A 14 9.37 -2.61 -1.13
CA THR A 14 9.01 -3.59 -2.13
C THR A 14 7.53 -3.60 -2.41
N GLU A 15 7.20 -4.12 -3.59
CA GLU A 15 5.82 -4.29 -4.01
C GLU A 15 5.08 -5.19 -3.03
N GLU A 16 5.72 -6.28 -2.62
CA GLU A 16 5.10 -7.22 -1.68
C GLU A 16 4.77 -6.56 -0.35
N SER A 17 5.68 -5.72 0.15
CA SER A 17 5.43 -4.99 1.40
C SER A 17 4.25 -4.06 1.27
N ALA A 18 4.17 -3.36 0.13
CA ALA A 18 3.07 -2.43 -0.11
C ALA A 18 1.74 -3.19 -0.19
N ILE A 19 1.73 -4.31 -0.90
CA ILE A 19 0.52 -5.12 -1.02
C ILE A 19 0.08 -5.64 0.34
N SER A 20 1.02 -6.12 1.15
CA SER A 20 0.70 -6.64 2.48
C SER A 20 0.08 -5.57 3.36
N LEU A 21 0.64 -4.36 3.34
CA LEU A 21 0.10 -3.26 4.14
C LEU A 21 -1.30 -2.88 3.64
N ALA A 22 -1.48 -2.82 2.33
CA ALA A 22 -2.77 -2.49 1.75
C ALA A 22 -3.84 -3.52 2.14
N ILE A 23 -3.48 -4.79 2.06
CA ILE A 23 -4.41 -5.86 2.43
C ILE A 23 -4.80 -5.75 3.90
N SER A 24 -3.84 -5.47 4.78
CA SER A 24 -4.15 -5.33 6.19
C SER A 24 -5.11 -4.16 6.44
N GLY A 25 -4.98 -3.10 5.67
CA GLY A 25 -5.88 -1.96 5.78
C GLY A 25 -7.31 -2.31 5.38
N ILE A 26 -7.45 -3.05 4.29
CA ILE A 26 -8.78 -3.48 3.83
C ILE A 26 -9.40 -4.45 4.83
N THR A 27 -8.60 -5.39 5.33
CA THR A 27 -9.07 -6.35 6.32
C THR A 27 -9.63 -5.64 7.56
N LYS A 28 -8.92 -4.61 8.03
CA LYS A 28 -9.36 -3.84 9.18
C LYS A 28 -10.62 -3.04 8.91
N LYS A 29 -10.64 -2.35 7.76
CA LYS A 29 -11.72 -1.42 7.48
C LYS A 29 -13.01 -2.12 7.08
N PHE A 30 -12.91 -3.16 6.25
CA PHE A 30 -14.09 -3.82 5.69
C PHE A 30 -14.36 -5.20 6.26
N LYS A 31 -13.51 -5.66 7.18
CA LYS A 31 -13.69 -6.97 7.83
C LYS A 31 -13.65 -8.12 6.84
N VAL A 32 -12.76 -8.04 5.87
CA VAL A 32 -12.59 -9.07 4.84
C VAL A 32 -11.34 -9.87 5.18
N LYS A 33 -11.41 -11.19 5.04
CA LYS A 33 -10.24 -12.04 5.28
C LYS A 33 -9.19 -11.81 4.21
N PRO A 34 -7.89 -11.81 4.58
CA PRO A 34 -6.83 -11.54 3.60
C PRO A 34 -6.87 -12.46 2.39
N ASN A 35 -7.21 -13.73 2.58
CA ASN A 35 -7.21 -14.69 1.47
C ASN A 35 -8.39 -14.49 0.51
N LYS A 36 -9.28 -13.55 0.80
CA LYS A 36 -10.38 -13.21 -0.09
C LYS A 36 -10.08 -11.94 -0.90
N ILE A 37 -8.91 -11.36 -0.69
CA ILE A 37 -8.54 -10.10 -1.34
C ILE A 37 -7.54 -10.39 -2.46
N GLU A 38 -7.80 -9.83 -3.62
CA GLU A 38 -6.97 -10.00 -4.80
C GLU A 38 -6.26 -8.70 -5.13
N CYS A 39 -4.97 -8.77 -5.43
CA CYS A 39 -4.23 -7.59 -5.87
C CYS A 39 -4.44 -7.41 -7.37
N LEU A 40 -4.99 -6.27 -7.75
CA LEU A 40 -5.29 -5.97 -9.14
C LEU A 40 -4.16 -5.21 -9.81
N GLU A 41 -3.56 -4.25 -9.10
CA GLU A 41 -2.51 -3.44 -9.67
C GLU A 41 -1.69 -2.80 -8.56
N THR A 42 -0.39 -2.60 -8.81
CA THR A 42 0.52 -1.94 -7.88
C THR A 42 1.36 -0.94 -8.64
N LYS A 43 1.48 0.26 -8.10
CA LYS A 43 2.25 1.31 -8.74
C LYS A 43 2.98 2.14 -7.69
N TYR A 44 4.24 2.49 -7.98
CA TYR A 44 5.01 3.38 -7.14
C TYR A 44 5.17 4.73 -7.85
N ASP A 45 4.84 5.80 -7.16
CA ASP A 45 4.98 7.15 -7.70
C ASP A 45 6.29 7.75 -7.18
N ASN A 46 7.27 7.88 -8.05
CA ASN A 46 8.58 8.43 -7.69
C ASN A 46 8.51 9.88 -7.23
N ASP A 47 7.58 10.64 -7.75
CA ASP A 47 7.50 12.07 -7.43
C ASP A 47 7.01 12.30 -6.02
N SER A 48 6.01 11.57 -5.59
CA SER A 48 5.43 11.76 -4.26
C SER A 48 6.00 10.79 -3.23
N GLY A 49 6.61 9.69 -3.68
CA GLY A 49 7.09 8.66 -2.76
C GLY A 49 5.99 7.80 -2.21
N ASP A 50 4.88 7.71 -2.92
CA ASP A 50 3.72 6.95 -2.48
C ASP A 50 3.53 5.68 -3.30
N TRP A 51 3.02 4.66 -2.63
CA TRP A 51 2.55 3.44 -3.30
C TRP A 51 1.05 3.53 -3.52
N TYR A 52 0.62 3.03 -4.66
CA TYR A 52 -0.80 2.89 -4.98
C TYR A 52 -1.05 1.42 -5.25
N VAL A 53 -1.94 0.81 -4.47
CA VAL A 53 -2.30 -0.59 -4.64
C VAL A 53 -3.80 -0.70 -4.83
N ALA A 54 -4.20 -1.31 -5.94
CA ALA A 54 -5.61 -1.56 -6.22
C ALA A 54 -5.92 -2.99 -5.81
N LEU A 55 -6.92 -3.14 -4.95
CA LEU A 55 -7.34 -4.43 -4.44
C LEU A 55 -8.81 -4.68 -4.76
N GLY A 56 -9.15 -5.95 -4.93
CA GLY A 56 -10.53 -6.35 -5.16
C GLY A 56 -10.94 -7.47 -4.22
N TRP A 57 -12.21 -7.46 -3.80
CA TRP A 57 -12.77 -8.53 -3.00
C TRP A 57 -14.27 -8.56 -3.24
N LYS A 58 -14.79 -9.77 -3.46
CA LYS A 58 -16.18 -9.94 -3.86
C LYS A 58 -16.43 -9.12 -5.12
N ASP A 59 -17.36 -8.19 -5.09
CA ASP A 59 -17.63 -7.30 -6.22
C ASP A 59 -17.19 -5.86 -5.93
N LYS A 60 -16.27 -5.69 -4.99
CA LYS A 60 -15.78 -4.37 -4.58
C LYS A 60 -14.33 -4.18 -4.99
N LYS A 61 -13.96 -2.91 -5.16
CA LYS A 61 -12.58 -2.53 -5.48
C LYS A 61 -12.22 -1.27 -4.73
N ALA A 62 -10.95 -1.14 -4.39
CA ALA A 62 -10.45 0.05 -3.72
C ALA A 62 -9.01 0.30 -4.11
N VAL A 63 -8.61 1.57 -4.10
CA VAL A 63 -7.21 1.96 -4.29
C VAL A 63 -6.70 2.48 -2.96
N ILE A 64 -5.59 1.92 -2.52
CA ILE A 64 -4.97 2.27 -1.25
C ILE A 64 -3.69 3.05 -1.55
N ARG A 65 -3.58 4.26 -1.01
CA ARG A 65 -2.39 5.08 -1.13
C ARG A 65 -1.62 5.02 0.17
N MET A 66 -0.31 4.77 0.07
CA MET A 66 0.55 4.59 1.24
C MET A 66 1.82 5.39 1.09
N ASP A 67 2.30 5.95 2.20
CA ASP A 67 3.57 6.65 2.23
C ASP A 67 4.69 5.61 2.39
N SER A 68 5.64 5.60 1.45
CA SER A 68 6.71 4.61 1.46
C SER A 68 7.74 4.87 2.55
N VAL A 69 7.92 6.11 2.95
CA VAL A 69 8.93 6.45 3.97
C VAL A 69 8.47 6.02 5.35
N GLN A 70 7.23 6.31 5.70
CA GLN A 70 6.71 5.99 7.02
C GLN A 70 5.95 4.69 7.07
N ALA A 71 5.69 4.08 5.91
CA ALA A 71 4.98 2.81 5.80
C ALA A 71 3.60 2.90 6.46
N VAL A 72 2.85 3.93 6.11
CA VAL A 72 1.52 4.13 6.64
C VAL A 72 0.53 4.32 5.50
N ILE A 73 -0.71 3.92 5.74
CA ILE A 73 -1.79 4.14 4.78
C ILE A 73 -2.26 5.57 4.91
N LEU A 74 -2.27 6.29 3.78
CA LEU A 74 -2.73 7.67 3.73
C LEU A 74 -4.20 7.77 3.40
N GLU A 75 -4.68 6.94 2.47
CA GLU A 75 -6.11 6.92 2.16
C GLU A 75 -6.51 5.60 1.52
N ILE A 76 -7.79 5.28 1.67
CA ILE A 76 -8.40 4.12 1.05
C ILE A 76 -9.62 4.64 0.30
N ASN A 77 -9.59 4.52 -1.03
CA ASN A 77 -10.67 5.03 -1.88
C ASN A 77 -11.37 3.87 -2.54
N GLU A 78 -12.59 3.63 -2.14
CA GLU A 78 -13.42 2.61 -2.75
C GLU A 78 -13.91 3.10 -4.11
N ILE A 79 -13.85 2.23 -5.12
CA ILE A 79 -14.23 2.57 -6.47
C ILE A 79 -15.64 2.13 -6.77
#